data_282a32d6a9de14555901f1354bd8beaa
#
_entry.id   282a32d6a9de14555901f1354bd8beaa
#
_cell.length_a   1.000
_cell.length_b   1.000
_cell.length_c   1.000
_cell.angle_alpha   90.00
_cell.angle_beta   90.00
_cell.angle_gamma   90.00
#
_symmetry.space_group_name_H-M   'P 1'
#
loop_
_entity.id
_entity.type
_entity.pdbx_description
1 polymer ?
#
loop_
_entity_poly.entity_id
_entity_poly.type
_entity_poly.pdbx_seq_one_letter_code
_entity_poly.pdbx_strand_id
1 'polypeptide(L)'
;MTSARRPAAPRQNVVLTASAMLAATFAISPAAAQTPNDDFARRQAQQAEQQRLETLGRMTPKPAQAEAQAPAAAGGKKTGPCFAITHIEVEGVGQFSAAAIDKVTAPYANRCVGVGEINALLRDLTHLYLDKGFVSSRVYVPAQDIAKTKVLRLVAVEGTLSDIYINGKPAPGSGVLATAFPGMKGEITNLRDIEQGLDQINRLSSNNAKTAMLPGKTDGTSILNVENKPEHPWHLSFGNSNLGQEQTGYSKSSASVGYDNLFGINDQWNFAYEHSGPDYPWRDDGLGKSNSYSGNVSVPYGYWTFSANGSWYEYDSSVPGNFGPLQTSGDSKQLGVGADRVIFRDKDSITTLNSGLTYKETNNFLLGNKIEVGSRKYTVGDLGISHSRRMLGGLWVFDLSYSQGLNLFDAVAPGDAGAGDADPRFSKFTGTITMTRPFELASQRLEINSIVTGQYSPDNLFGAEQFSLGGYSTVRGTRETMLYGNNGFFIRNDLVWRTQPFAGNAELAKMFGEFRPYVGLDYGRIASQARYRIDGGDMFGWTVGGKLAGGHVNFDIGYSDIFGGTVDRHDSGLLFVSTSVRW
;
A
#
# COMPACT_ATOMS: atom_id res chain seq x y z
N MET A 1 -86.87 27.35 51.19
CA MET A 1 -86.05 27.43 52.40
C MET A 1 -84.68 26.92 52.10
N THR A 2 -83.70 27.69 52.35
CA THR A 2 -82.25 27.49 52.37
C THR A 2 -81.54 26.93 51.12
N SER A 3 -81.08 27.88 50.34
CA SER A 3 -80.04 27.82 49.30
C SER A 3 -78.68 27.49 49.92
N ALA A 4 -77.97 26.53 49.37
CA ALA A 4 -76.56 26.32 49.66
C ALA A 4 -75.73 26.54 48.40
N ARG A 5 -74.89 27.60 48.41
CA ARG A 5 -73.91 27.95 47.37
C ARG A 5 -72.75 26.96 47.42
N ARG A 6 -72.33 26.43 46.26
CA ARG A 6 -71.04 25.73 46.07
C ARG A 6 -69.93 26.76 45.79
N PRO A 7 -68.73 26.58 46.31
CA PRO A 7 -67.60 27.42 45.98
C PRO A 7 -66.92 26.98 44.66
N ALA A 8 -66.34 27.94 43.93
CA ALA A 8 -65.61 27.80 42.68
C ALA A 8 -64.22 27.13 42.92
N ALA A 9 -63.84 26.20 42.06
CA ALA A 9 -62.52 25.62 41.99
C ALA A 9 -61.55 26.51 41.20
N PRO A 10 -60.26 26.58 41.57
CA PRO A 10 -59.27 27.43 40.91
C PRO A 10 -58.82 26.79 39.57
N ARG A 11 -58.67 27.62 38.54
CA ARG A 11 -58.03 27.29 37.27
C ARG A 11 -56.55 27.02 37.54
N GLN A 12 -56.12 25.74 37.38
CA GLN A 12 -54.71 25.37 37.20
C GLN A 12 -54.35 25.47 35.73
N ASN A 13 -53.25 26.18 35.48
CA ASN A 13 -52.68 26.44 34.17
C ASN A 13 -52.24 25.12 33.49
N VAL A 14 -52.73 24.90 32.27
CA VAL A 14 -52.22 23.93 31.31
C VAL A 14 -51.00 24.50 30.65
N VAL A 15 -49.84 24.30 31.23
CA VAL A 15 -48.53 24.47 30.56
C VAL A 15 -47.70 23.28 31.02
N LEU A 16 -47.81 22.14 30.34
CA LEU A 16 -46.89 20.98 30.47
C LEU A 16 -47.44 19.80 29.65
N THR A 17 -47.48 19.91 28.29
CA THR A 17 -47.63 18.71 27.44
C THR A 17 -47.13 18.94 26.00
N ALA A 18 -46.19 19.91 25.80
CA ALA A 18 -45.54 20.04 24.49
C ALA A 18 -44.14 19.39 24.40
N SER A 19 -43.61 18.88 25.53
CA SER A 19 -42.25 18.29 25.51
C SER A 19 -42.19 16.75 25.47
N ALA A 20 -43.35 16.07 25.46
CA ALA A 20 -43.39 14.60 25.49
C ALA A 20 -43.80 13.93 24.16
N MET A 21 -44.08 14.69 23.12
CA MET A 21 -44.44 14.13 21.81
C MET A 21 -43.35 14.16 20.73
N LEU A 22 -42.14 14.66 21.06
CA LEU A 22 -41.02 14.67 20.10
C LEU A 22 -40.02 13.54 20.30
N ALA A 23 -40.26 12.62 21.23
CA ALA A 23 -39.33 11.52 21.55
C ALA A 23 -39.75 10.15 21.00
N ALA A 24 -40.77 10.05 20.18
CA ALA A 24 -41.38 8.74 19.89
C ALA A 24 -41.54 8.39 18.40
N THR A 25 -40.63 8.78 17.49
CA THR A 25 -40.62 8.20 16.14
C THR A 25 -39.26 8.33 15.39
N PHE A 26 -38.14 8.35 16.07
CA PHE A 26 -36.87 8.07 15.42
C PHE A 26 -36.42 6.63 15.74
N ALA A 27 -37.19 5.65 15.31
CA ALA A 27 -36.65 4.32 15.01
C ALA A 27 -35.94 4.41 13.64
N ILE A 28 -34.89 5.22 13.56
CA ILE A 28 -33.91 5.13 12.46
C ILE A 28 -33.24 3.78 12.69
N SER A 29 -33.46 2.83 11.77
CA SER A 29 -32.69 1.58 11.74
C SER A 29 -31.19 1.92 11.88
N PRO A 30 -30.42 1.22 12.70
CA PRO A 30 -29.01 1.52 12.94
C PRO A 30 -28.13 1.48 11.65
N ALA A 31 -28.66 0.93 10.57
CA ALA A 31 -28.05 0.99 9.23
C ALA A 31 -28.07 2.41 8.61
N ALA A 32 -28.89 3.35 9.12
CA ALA A 32 -29.03 4.71 8.58
C ALA A 32 -28.11 5.75 9.25
N ALA A 33 -27.20 5.34 10.14
CA ALA A 33 -26.36 6.24 10.90
C ALA A 33 -24.94 6.48 10.31
N GLN A 34 -24.68 6.01 9.10
CA GLN A 34 -23.41 6.27 8.42
C GLN A 34 -23.41 7.70 7.84
N THR A 35 -22.44 8.50 8.25
CA THR A 35 -22.32 9.87 7.79
C THR A 35 -21.39 9.96 6.58
N PRO A 36 -21.50 11.00 5.72
CA PRO A 36 -20.52 11.24 4.66
C PRO A 36 -19.08 11.33 5.17
N ASN A 37 -18.87 11.81 6.40
CA ASN A 37 -17.57 11.81 7.08
C ASN A 37 -17.01 10.39 7.30
N ASP A 38 -17.85 9.46 7.76
CA ASP A 38 -17.43 8.07 7.98
C ASP A 38 -17.08 7.39 6.66
N ASP A 39 -17.85 7.63 5.60
CA ASP A 39 -17.58 7.10 4.27
C ASP A 39 -16.31 7.68 3.66
N PHE A 40 -16.08 8.97 3.82
CA PHE A 40 -14.83 9.60 3.40
C PHE A 40 -13.62 8.96 4.09
N ALA A 41 -13.65 8.83 5.42
CA ALA A 41 -12.56 8.25 6.19
C ALA A 41 -12.24 6.81 5.76
N ARG A 42 -13.28 5.98 5.51
CA ARG A 42 -13.09 4.60 4.99
C ARG A 42 -12.47 4.59 3.60
N ARG A 43 -12.98 5.39 2.67
CA ARG A 43 -12.43 5.48 1.31
C ARG A 43 -10.98 5.96 1.32
N GLN A 44 -10.66 6.94 2.15
CA GLN A 44 -9.29 7.42 2.30
C GLN A 44 -8.36 6.33 2.81
N ALA A 45 -8.78 5.56 3.82
CA ALA A 45 -8.01 4.43 4.33
C ALA A 45 -7.80 3.35 3.26
N GLN A 46 -8.84 3.01 2.49
CA GLN A 46 -8.74 2.05 1.37
C GLN A 46 -7.81 2.54 0.26
N GLN A 47 -7.86 3.82 -0.10
CA GLN A 47 -6.96 4.40 -1.11
C GLN A 47 -5.51 4.42 -0.64
N ALA A 48 -5.26 4.80 0.61
CA ALA A 48 -3.92 4.78 1.19
C ALA A 48 -3.33 3.36 1.19
N GLU A 49 -4.14 2.37 1.56
CA GLU A 49 -3.74 0.97 1.53
C GLU A 49 -3.43 0.48 0.11
N GLN A 50 -4.28 0.79 -0.87
CA GLN A 50 -4.03 0.44 -2.27
C GLN A 50 -2.73 1.06 -2.80
N GLN A 51 -2.48 2.35 -2.52
CA GLN A 51 -1.24 3.03 -2.91
C GLN A 51 -0.02 2.39 -2.27
N ARG A 52 -0.12 1.99 -1.00
CA ARG A 52 0.94 1.29 -0.28
C ARG A 52 1.25 -0.07 -0.93
N LEU A 53 0.22 -0.89 -1.20
CA LEU A 53 0.37 -2.19 -1.84
C LEU A 53 0.95 -2.08 -3.26
N GLU A 54 0.54 -1.08 -4.04
CA GLU A 54 1.13 -0.79 -5.35
C GLU A 54 2.60 -0.40 -5.25
N THR A 55 2.97 0.41 -4.26
CA THR A 55 4.37 0.82 -4.03
C THR A 55 5.24 -0.38 -3.68
N LEU A 56 4.78 -1.25 -2.76
CA LEU A 56 5.46 -2.51 -2.44
C LEU A 56 5.62 -3.42 -3.66
N GLY A 57 4.58 -3.50 -4.50
CA GLY A 57 4.64 -4.24 -5.76
C GLY A 57 5.69 -3.72 -6.73
N ARG A 58 5.86 -2.39 -6.83
CA ARG A 58 6.89 -1.75 -7.69
C ARG A 58 8.31 -2.00 -7.17
N MET A 59 8.50 -1.95 -5.86
CA MET A 59 9.80 -2.18 -5.20
C MET A 59 10.21 -3.65 -5.20
N THR A 60 9.26 -4.59 -5.37
CA THR A 60 9.58 -6.02 -5.38
C THR A 60 10.56 -6.33 -6.53
N PRO A 61 11.69 -7.01 -6.25
CA PRO A 61 12.73 -7.26 -7.24
C PRO A 61 12.15 -7.89 -8.51
N LYS A 62 12.51 -7.34 -9.67
CA LYS A 62 12.22 -7.97 -10.97
C LYS A 62 13.26 -9.06 -11.21
N PRO A 63 12.90 -10.20 -11.86
CA PRO A 63 13.89 -11.17 -12.27
C PRO A 63 15.00 -10.44 -13.03
N ALA A 64 16.24 -10.58 -12.58
CA ALA A 64 17.37 -9.95 -13.23
C ALA A 64 17.44 -10.43 -14.69
N GLN A 65 17.43 -9.50 -15.64
CA GLN A 65 17.64 -9.81 -17.06
C GLN A 65 19.12 -10.13 -17.38
N ALA A 66 19.99 -10.10 -16.37
CA ALA A 66 21.37 -10.54 -16.50
C ALA A 66 21.81 -11.13 -15.15
N GLU A 67 21.68 -12.42 -14.99
CA GLU A 67 22.66 -13.11 -14.18
C GLU A 67 24.03 -12.76 -14.77
N ALA A 68 24.88 -12.10 -13.98
CA ALA A 68 26.30 -12.04 -14.30
C ALA A 68 26.71 -13.50 -14.56
N GLN A 69 26.98 -13.83 -15.82
CA GLN A 69 27.36 -15.17 -16.21
C GLN A 69 28.56 -15.56 -15.34
N ALA A 70 28.30 -16.39 -14.35
CA ALA A 70 29.40 -17.13 -13.71
C ALA A 70 30.16 -17.81 -14.86
N PRO A 71 31.49 -17.74 -14.89
CA PRO A 71 32.26 -18.37 -15.96
C PRO A 71 31.78 -19.78 -16.15
N ALA A 72 31.38 -20.13 -17.36
CA ALA A 72 30.82 -21.44 -17.70
C ALA A 72 31.70 -22.54 -17.10
N ALA A 73 31.08 -23.48 -16.41
CA ALA A 73 31.77 -24.64 -15.90
C ALA A 73 32.48 -25.34 -17.07
N ALA A 74 33.77 -25.15 -17.24
CA ALA A 74 34.59 -26.04 -18.01
C ALA A 74 34.54 -27.37 -17.30
N GLY A 75 33.67 -28.27 -17.77
CA GLY A 75 33.60 -29.68 -17.38
C GLY A 75 34.93 -30.36 -17.72
N GLY A 76 35.96 -30.09 -16.93
CA GLY A 76 37.28 -30.72 -17.07
C GLY A 76 37.19 -32.15 -16.60
N LYS A 77 37.36 -33.10 -17.53
CA LYS A 77 37.71 -34.50 -17.20
C LYS A 77 38.85 -34.51 -16.19
N LYS A 78 38.76 -35.41 -15.20
CA LYS A 78 39.80 -35.72 -14.18
C LYS A 78 41.12 -36.18 -14.83
N THR A 79 41.89 -35.28 -15.45
CA THR A 79 43.18 -35.55 -16.07
C THR A 79 44.16 -34.48 -15.69
N GLY A 80 44.84 -34.68 -14.58
CA GLY A 80 45.91 -33.83 -14.07
C GLY A 80 46.46 -34.35 -12.75
N PRO A 81 47.65 -33.91 -12.32
CA PRO A 81 48.18 -34.27 -11.02
C PRO A 81 47.24 -33.79 -9.91
N CYS A 82 47.02 -34.68 -8.93
CA CYS A 82 46.26 -34.29 -7.73
C CYS A 82 47.25 -34.08 -6.55
N PHE A 83 46.84 -33.24 -5.61
CA PHE A 83 47.57 -32.92 -4.38
C PHE A 83 46.91 -33.61 -3.19
N ALA A 84 47.69 -34.32 -2.37
CA ALA A 84 47.16 -34.90 -1.14
C ALA A 84 46.95 -33.76 -0.12
N ILE A 85 45.71 -33.37 0.08
CA ILE A 85 45.31 -32.29 0.98
C ILE A 85 44.79 -32.89 2.28
N THR A 86 45.46 -32.57 3.42
CA THR A 86 45.02 -32.99 4.75
C THR A 86 44.14 -31.94 5.42
N HIS A 87 44.36 -30.63 5.13
CA HIS A 87 43.67 -29.55 5.76
C HIS A 87 43.46 -28.40 4.77
N ILE A 88 42.34 -27.67 4.91
CA ILE A 88 42.04 -26.49 4.12
C ILE A 88 41.88 -25.30 5.08
N GLU A 89 42.70 -24.26 4.89
CA GLU A 89 42.63 -23.00 5.65
C GLU A 89 42.04 -21.92 4.76
N VAL A 90 41.02 -21.19 5.27
CA VAL A 90 40.43 -20.05 4.56
C VAL A 90 40.63 -18.81 5.43
N GLU A 91 41.52 -17.92 4.99
CA GLU A 91 41.83 -16.67 5.66
C GLU A 91 40.99 -15.50 5.12
N GLY A 92 40.81 -14.41 5.90
CA GLY A 92 40.11 -13.20 5.47
C GLY A 92 38.58 -13.32 5.46
N VAL A 93 38.03 -14.31 6.15
CA VAL A 93 36.58 -14.51 6.26
C VAL A 93 36.04 -13.77 7.48
N GLY A 94 35.26 -12.69 7.26
CA GLY A 94 34.58 -11.93 8.31
C GLY A 94 33.07 -12.16 8.37
N GLN A 95 32.46 -12.58 7.24
CA GLN A 95 31.00 -12.64 7.10
C GLN A 95 30.38 -14.03 7.39
N PHE A 96 31.18 -15.06 7.59
CA PHE A 96 30.71 -16.42 7.81
C PHE A 96 31.34 -17.04 9.05
N SER A 97 30.58 -17.87 9.75
CA SER A 97 31.13 -18.68 10.84
C SER A 97 32.07 -19.78 10.31
N ALA A 98 33.03 -20.20 11.13
CA ALA A 98 33.90 -21.32 10.79
C ALA A 98 33.10 -22.57 10.35
N ALA A 99 32.02 -22.90 11.04
CA ALA A 99 31.17 -24.03 10.70
C ALA A 99 30.52 -23.93 9.30
N ALA A 100 30.21 -22.72 8.82
CA ALA A 100 29.69 -22.52 7.47
C ALA A 100 30.77 -22.75 6.40
N ILE A 101 32.00 -22.34 6.66
CA ILE A 101 33.15 -22.57 5.81
C ILE A 101 33.50 -24.06 5.81
N ASP A 102 33.57 -24.69 6.99
CA ASP A 102 33.90 -26.13 7.14
C ASP A 102 32.90 -27.00 6.37
N LYS A 103 31.63 -26.65 6.36
CA LYS A 103 30.60 -27.36 5.60
C LYS A 103 30.91 -27.41 4.08
N VAL A 104 31.51 -26.37 3.53
CA VAL A 104 31.88 -26.25 2.11
C VAL A 104 33.23 -26.92 1.85
N THR A 105 34.19 -26.83 2.77
CA THR A 105 35.56 -27.35 2.60
C THR A 105 35.69 -28.81 2.94
N ALA A 106 34.90 -29.36 3.89
CA ALA A 106 34.97 -30.77 4.34
C ALA A 106 34.95 -31.79 3.22
N PRO A 107 34.17 -31.70 2.14
CA PRO A 107 34.18 -32.65 1.03
C PRO A 107 35.52 -32.73 0.29
N TYR A 108 36.40 -31.73 0.45
CA TYR A 108 37.69 -31.63 -0.25
C TYR A 108 38.90 -31.92 0.66
N ALA A 109 38.71 -32.06 1.96
CA ALA A 109 39.78 -32.40 2.91
C ALA A 109 40.05 -33.90 2.98
N ASN A 110 41.25 -34.28 3.43
CA ASN A 110 41.71 -35.68 3.63
C ASN A 110 41.66 -36.55 2.38
N ARG A 111 41.89 -35.97 1.21
CA ARG A 111 41.89 -36.72 -0.07
C ARG A 111 42.83 -36.09 -1.10
N CYS A 112 43.02 -36.79 -2.22
CA CYS A 112 43.74 -36.22 -3.36
C CYS A 112 42.82 -35.32 -4.18
N VAL A 113 43.15 -34.03 -4.31
CA VAL A 113 42.37 -33.00 -4.97
C VAL A 113 43.12 -32.45 -6.17
N GLY A 114 42.49 -32.51 -7.34
CA GLY A 114 43.05 -31.98 -8.60
C GLY A 114 42.73 -30.50 -8.77
N VAL A 115 43.40 -29.83 -9.72
CA VAL A 115 43.20 -28.40 -10.02
C VAL A 115 41.74 -28.09 -10.35
N GLY A 116 41.03 -28.98 -11.06
CA GLY A 116 39.61 -28.82 -11.36
C GLY A 116 38.73 -28.82 -10.12
N GLU A 117 39.08 -29.60 -9.10
CA GLU A 117 38.36 -29.69 -7.83
C GLU A 117 38.67 -28.45 -6.94
N ILE A 118 39.92 -27.94 -6.96
CA ILE A 118 40.27 -26.68 -6.30
C ILE A 118 39.45 -25.53 -6.90
N ASN A 119 39.35 -25.47 -8.23
CA ASN A 119 38.49 -24.46 -8.88
C ASN A 119 37.00 -24.64 -8.54
N ALA A 120 36.53 -25.87 -8.33
CA ALA A 120 35.16 -26.12 -7.85
C ALA A 120 34.97 -25.58 -6.44
N LEU A 121 35.89 -25.87 -5.52
CA LEU A 121 35.88 -25.33 -4.15
C LEU A 121 35.89 -23.79 -4.13
N LEU A 122 36.73 -23.17 -4.97
CA LEU A 122 36.73 -21.67 -5.07
C LEU A 122 35.39 -21.13 -5.53
N ARG A 123 34.73 -21.80 -6.50
CA ARG A 123 33.38 -21.43 -6.92
C ARG A 123 32.38 -21.59 -5.79
N ASP A 124 32.40 -22.74 -5.09
CA ASP A 124 31.44 -23.03 -4.03
C ASP A 124 31.57 -22.01 -2.88
N LEU A 125 32.80 -21.67 -2.47
CA LEU A 125 33.06 -20.62 -1.49
C LEU A 125 32.64 -19.24 -2.01
N THR A 126 32.89 -18.92 -3.28
CA THR A 126 32.46 -17.64 -3.88
C THR A 126 30.92 -17.57 -3.96
N HIS A 127 30.27 -18.67 -4.29
CA HIS A 127 28.79 -18.73 -4.28
C HIS A 127 28.21 -18.47 -2.89
N LEU A 128 28.87 -18.91 -1.82
CA LEU A 128 28.45 -18.59 -0.45
C LEU A 128 28.34 -17.07 -0.22
N TYR A 129 29.32 -16.30 -0.75
CA TYR A 129 29.29 -14.83 -0.72
C TYR A 129 28.17 -14.25 -1.62
N LEU A 130 28.07 -14.74 -2.85
CA LEU A 130 27.09 -14.25 -3.83
C LEU A 130 25.64 -14.48 -3.36
N ASP A 131 25.36 -15.64 -2.76
CA ASP A 131 24.04 -15.99 -2.23
C ASP A 131 23.60 -15.03 -1.09
N LYS A 132 24.58 -14.50 -0.33
CA LYS A 132 24.34 -13.50 0.70
C LYS A 132 24.36 -12.05 0.17
N GLY A 133 24.59 -11.87 -1.15
CA GLY A 133 24.62 -10.54 -1.77
C GLY A 133 26.00 -9.88 -1.80
N PHE A 134 27.07 -10.50 -1.33
CA PHE A 134 28.43 -9.93 -1.32
C PHE A 134 29.10 -10.06 -2.69
N VAL A 135 28.61 -9.30 -3.66
CA VAL A 135 28.93 -9.45 -5.09
C VAL A 135 30.38 -9.06 -5.46
N SER A 136 31.07 -8.27 -4.63
CA SER A 136 32.46 -7.87 -4.84
C SER A 136 33.45 -8.77 -4.12
N SER A 137 33.00 -9.72 -3.31
CA SER A 137 33.85 -10.67 -2.57
C SER A 137 34.27 -11.84 -3.43
N ARG A 138 35.52 -12.27 -3.32
CA ARG A 138 36.10 -13.37 -4.10
C ARG A 138 37.07 -14.18 -3.24
N VAL A 139 37.21 -15.48 -3.56
CA VAL A 139 38.16 -16.37 -2.93
C VAL A 139 39.26 -16.74 -3.93
N TYR A 140 40.50 -16.64 -3.49
CA TYR A 140 41.69 -16.87 -4.31
C TYR A 140 42.60 -17.94 -3.71
N VAL A 141 43.43 -18.55 -4.56
CA VAL A 141 44.54 -19.39 -4.15
C VAL A 141 45.83 -18.55 -4.19
N PRO A 142 46.46 -18.22 -3.06
CA PRO A 142 47.78 -17.56 -3.07
C PRO A 142 48.87 -18.51 -3.56
N ALA A 143 50.00 -17.97 -3.98
CA ALA A 143 51.18 -18.77 -4.33
C ALA A 143 51.62 -19.64 -3.13
N GLN A 144 51.66 -20.96 -3.28
CA GLN A 144 51.93 -21.91 -2.21
C GLN A 144 52.46 -23.23 -2.74
N ASP A 145 53.17 -23.99 -1.91
CA ASP A 145 53.62 -25.36 -2.21
C ASP A 145 52.76 -26.38 -1.47
N ILE A 146 51.66 -26.78 -2.09
CA ILE A 146 50.71 -27.75 -1.53
C ILE A 146 51.34 -29.16 -1.42
N ALA A 147 52.25 -29.51 -2.34
CA ALA A 147 52.87 -30.83 -2.34
C ALA A 147 53.70 -31.05 -1.07
N LYS A 148 54.36 -29.99 -0.55
CA LYS A 148 55.18 -30.03 0.63
C LYS A 148 54.38 -29.89 1.93
N THR A 149 53.46 -28.95 1.99
CA THR A 149 52.69 -28.60 3.22
C THR A 149 51.49 -29.52 3.44
N LYS A 150 50.92 -30.10 2.39
CA LYS A 150 49.64 -30.82 2.39
C LYS A 150 48.47 -29.98 2.91
N VAL A 151 48.62 -28.69 3.02
CA VAL A 151 47.63 -27.71 3.43
C VAL A 151 47.27 -26.87 2.21
N LEU A 152 45.99 -26.75 1.90
CA LEU A 152 45.49 -25.82 0.90
C LEU A 152 45.06 -24.53 1.60
N ARG A 153 45.81 -23.43 1.40
CA ARG A 153 45.46 -22.10 1.88
C ARG A 153 44.64 -21.35 0.81
N LEU A 154 43.55 -20.77 1.24
CA LEU A 154 42.68 -19.93 0.43
C LEU A 154 42.55 -18.58 1.12
N VAL A 155 42.45 -17.52 0.34
CA VAL A 155 42.25 -16.15 0.85
C VAL A 155 40.95 -15.60 0.31
N ALA A 156 40.02 -15.27 1.21
CA ALA A 156 38.82 -14.53 0.89
C ALA A 156 39.14 -13.03 0.94
N VAL A 157 38.89 -12.33 -0.15
CA VAL A 157 38.92 -10.88 -0.22
C VAL A 157 37.49 -10.38 -0.19
N GLU A 158 37.10 -9.85 0.96
CA GLU A 158 35.79 -9.26 1.17
C GLU A 158 35.82 -7.82 0.65
N GLY A 159 35.24 -7.60 -0.55
CA GLY A 159 35.30 -6.34 -1.25
C GLY A 159 34.49 -5.24 -0.55
N THR A 160 35.13 -4.08 -0.30
CA THR A 160 34.51 -2.93 0.37
C THR A 160 34.15 -1.80 -0.59
N LEU A 161 33.18 -0.97 -0.18
CA LEU A 161 32.75 0.21 -0.94
C LEU A 161 33.58 1.43 -0.53
N SER A 162 34.47 1.88 -1.42
CA SER A 162 35.35 3.02 -1.13
C SER A 162 34.67 4.37 -1.29
N ASP A 163 33.75 4.51 -2.26
CA ASP A 163 33.01 5.75 -2.51
C ASP A 163 31.72 5.49 -3.31
N ILE A 164 30.85 6.52 -3.36
CA ILE A 164 29.62 6.53 -4.18
C ILE A 164 29.63 7.77 -5.06
N TYR A 165 29.45 7.56 -6.36
CA TYR A 165 29.47 8.60 -7.39
C TYR A 165 28.07 8.80 -7.98
N ILE A 166 27.83 10.00 -8.52
CA ILE A 166 26.67 10.30 -9.36
C ILE A 166 27.19 10.64 -10.77
N ASN A 167 26.69 9.92 -11.78
CA ASN A 167 27.03 10.12 -13.19
C ASN A 167 28.56 10.18 -13.43
N GLY A 168 29.30 9.27 -12.78
CA GLY A 168 30.75 9.13 -12.92
C GLY A 168 31.59 10.15 -12.14
N LYS A 169 30.97 10.99 -11.30
CA LYS A 169 31.67 12.02 -10.52
C LYS A 169 31.46 11.86 -9.03
N PRO A 170 32.47 12.12 -8.20
CA PRO A 170 32.28 12.22 -6.76
C PRO A 170 31.21 13.25 -6.41
N ALA A 171 30.33 12.93 -5.48
CA ALA A 171 29.24 13.82 -5.07
C ALA A 171 29.21 13.98 -3.52
N PRO A 172 30.27 14.57 -2.93
CA PRO A 172 30.32 14.78 -1.49
C PRO A 172 29.21 15.73 -1.05
N GLY A 173 28.52 15.39 0.05
CA GLY A 173 27.42 16.20 0.60
C GLY A 173 26.09 16.05 -0.15
N SER A 174 25.98 15.12 -1.10
CA SER A 174 24.70 14.84 -1.77
C SER A 174 23.67 14.26 -0.77
N GLY A 175 22.58 15.00 -0.52
CA GLY A 175 21.47 14.53 0.31
C GLY A 175 20.80 13.29 -0.29
N VAL A 176 20.72 13.20 -1.63
CA VAL A 176 20.20 12.03 -2.35
C VAL A 176 20.97 10.77 -2.00
N LEU A 177 22.32 10.83 -2.03
CA LEU A 177 23.16 9.68 -1.65
C LEU A 177 23.12 9.40 -0.16
N ALA A 178 23.11 10.44 0.68
CA ALA A 178 23.10 10.32 2.13
C ALA A 178 21.82 9.62 2.64
N THR A 179 20.68 9.87 2.01
CA THR A 179 19.40 9.23 2.39
C THR A 179 19.21 7.87 1.72
N ALA A 180 19.71 7.66 0.51
CA ALA A 180 19.58 6.38 -0.19
C ALA A 180 20.58 5.32 0.36
N PHE A 181 21.82 5.72 0.65
CA PHE A 181 22.94 4.82 1.01
C PHE A 181 23.62 5.22 2.33
N PRO A 182 22.88 5.39 3.44
CA PRO A 182 23.49 5.84 4.69
C PRO A 182 24.46 4.80 5.23
N GLY A 183 25.70 5.24 5.56
CA GLY A 183 26.71 4.40 6.22
C GLY A 183 27.37 3.33 5.34
N MET A 184 27.09 3.25 4.05
CA MET A 184 27.62 2.18 3.18
C MET A 184 29.11 2.36 2.82
N LYS A 185 29.64 3.60 2.89
CA LYS A 185 31.03 3.86 2.55
C LYS A 185 31.97 3.27 3.60
N GLY A 186 32.93 2.48 3.17
CA GLY A 186 33.89 1.74 4.01
C GLY A 186 33.42 0.33 4.39
N GLU A 187 32.13 0.01 4.20
CA GLU A 187 31.56 -1.29 4.53
C GLU A 187 31.71 -2.29 3.38
N ILE A 188 31.53 -3.58 3.70
CA ILE A 188 31.53 -4.64 2.70
C ILE A 188 30.36 -4.45 1.74
N THR A 189 30.64 -4.50 0.45
CA THR A 189 29.64 -4.25 -0.58
C THR A 189 28.58 -5.35 -0.61
N ASN A 190 27.35 -5.00 -0.28
CA ASN A 190 26.19 -5.89 -0.37
C ASN A 190 25.21 -5.40 -1.45
N LEU A 191 24.86 -6.29 -2.37
CA LEU A 191 23.90 -6.00 -3.45
C LEU A 191 22.52 -5.60 -2.91
N ARG A 192 22.10 -6.19 -1.77
CA ARG A 192 20.78 -5.88 -1.20
C ARG A 192 20.70 -4.44 -0.68
N ASP A 193 21.80 -3.92 -0.13
CA ASP A 193 21.89 -2.52 0.29
C ASP A 193 21.90 -1.58 -0.91
N ILE A 194 22.59 -1.97 -1.99
CA ILE A 194 22.59 -1.22 -3.26
C ILE A 194 21.19 -1.19 -3.88
N GLU A 195 20.52 -2.32 -3.96
CA GLU A 195 19.14 -2.42 -4.46
C GLU A 195 18.18 -1.58 -3.61
N GLN A 196 18.32 -1.61 -2.28
CA GLN A 196 17.49 -0.83 -1.38
C GLN A 196 17.67 0.68 -1.62
N GLY A 197 18.90 1.16 -1.68
CA GLY A 197 19.16 2.56 -1.95
C GLY A 197 18.72 3.01 -3.34
N LEU A 198 18.89 2.15 -4.35
CA LEU A 198 18.39 2.39 -5.71
C LEU A 198 16.86 2.49 -5.74
N ASP A 199 16.15 1.62 -5.03
CA ASP A 199 14.70 1.69 -4.94
C ASP A 199 14.23 2.96 -4.22
N GLN A 200 14.95 3.44 -3.20
CA GLN A 200 14.64 4.71 -2.53
C GLN A 200 14.79 5.91 -3.49
N ILE A 201 15.75 5.89 -4.40
CA ILE A 201 15.89 6.92 -5.45
C ILE A 201 14.74 6.77 -6.46
N ASN A 202 14.49 5.55 -6.97
CA ASN A 202 13.49 5.27 -7.99
C ASN A 202 12.04 5.25 -7.45
N ARG A 203 11.84 5.41 -6.14
CA ARG A 203 10.53 5.66 -5.55
C ARG A 203 9.91 6.95 -6.10
N LEU A 204 10.74 7.93 -6.42
CA LEU A 204 10.37 9.15 -7.09
C LEU A 204 10.16 8.88 -8.58
N SER A 205 9.00 9.22 -9.11
CA SER A 205 8.63 8.93 -10.51
C SER A 205 9.45 9.71 -11.54
N SER A 206 10.04 10.82 -11.15
CA SER A 206 10.98 11.59 -11.97
C SER A 206 12.33 10.90 -12.16
N ASN A 207 12.65 9.86 -11.39
CA ASN A 207 13.92 9.16 -11.45
C ASN A 207 13.82 7.85 -12.24
N ASN A 208 14.93 7.51 -12.92
CA ASN A 208 15.16 6.20 -13.54
C ASN A 208 16.63 5.83 -13.33
N ALA A 209 17.03 5.84 -12.07
CA ALA A 209 18.41 5.58 -11.67
C ALA A 209 18.80 4.11 -11.92
N LYS A 210 20.07 3.92 -12.30
CA LYS A 210 20.73 2.62 -12.43
C LYS A 210 22.04 2.66 -11.68
N THR A 211 22.58 1.50 -11.35
CA THR A 211 23.87 1.41 -10.67
C THR A 211 24.88 0.60 -11.48
N ALA A 212 26.14 1.00 -11.40
CA ALA A 212 27.28 0.28 -11.95
C ALA A 212 28.41 0.25 -10.91
N MET A 213 29.10 -0.90 -10.81
CA MET A 213 30.29 -1.01 -9.97
C MET A 213 31.52 -0.65 -10.76
N LEU A 214 32.32 0.29 -10.26
CA LEU A 214 33.62 0.68 -10.80
C LEU A 214 34.74 0.19 -9.88
N PRO A 215 35.94 -0.09 -10.41
CA PRO A 215 37.10 -0.39 -9.58
C PRO A 215 37.43 0.76 -8.64
N GLY A 216 37.75 0.46 -7.39
CA GLY A 216 38.25 1.43 -6.44
C GLY A 216 39.73 1.78 -6.68
N LYS A 217 40.27 2.70 -5.89
CA LYS A 217 41.68 3.13 -6.00
C LYS A 217 42.65 2.12 -5.42
N THR A 218 42.21 1.29 -4.52
CA THR A 218 43.01 0.24 -3.84
C THR A 218 42.41 -1.13 -4.12
N ASP A 219 43.23 -2.16 -4.16
CA ASP A 219 42.81 -3.53 -4.36
C ASP A 219 41.74 -3.95 -3.31
N GLY A 220 40.77 -4.71 -3.73
CA GLY A 220 39.64 -5.14 -2.88
C GLY A 220 38.62 -4.04 -2.62
N THR A 221 38.72 -2.86 -3.24
CA THR A 221 37.71 -1.79 -3.11
C THR A 221 36.95 -1.55 -4.42
N SER A 222 35.71 -1.06 -4.26
CA SER A 222 34.83 -0.70 -5.37
C SER A 222 34.22 0.68 -5.18
N ILE A 223 33.80 1.32 -6.26
CA ILE A 223 33.02 2.54 -6.26
C ILE A 223 31.64 2.22 -6.83
N LEU A 224 30.59 2.62 -6.13
CA LEU A 224 29.22 2.54 -6.65
C LEU A 224 28.93 3.79 -7.47
N ASN A 225 28.72 3.64 -8.78
CA ASN A 225 28.27 4.73 -9.62
C ASN A 225 26.75 4.68 -9.81
N VAL A 226 26.04 5.72 -9.37
CA VAL A 226 24.60 5.90 -9.57
C VAL A 226 24.42 6.76 -10.82
N GLU A 227 23.90 6.17 -11.88
CA GLU A 227 23.55 6.87 -13.12
C GLU A 227 22.08 7.28 -13.04
N ASN A 228 21.82 8.58 -12.93
CA ASN A 228 20.48 9.14 -12.86
C ASN A 228 20.41 10.43 -13.69
N LYS A 229 19.38 10.49 -14.53
CA LYS A 229 18.98 11.69 -15.27
C LYS A 229 17.52 11.95 -14.93
N PRO A 230 17.23 12.69 -13.86
CA PRO A 230 15.87 12.98 -13.47
C PRO A 230 15.11 13.70 -14.58
N GLU A 231 13.86 13.34 -14.75
CA GLU A 231 12.89 14.08 -15.56
C GLU A 231 12.35 15.27 -14.76
N HIS A 232 11.22 15.85 -15.19
CA HIS A 232 10.59 16.94 -14.48
C HIS A 232 10.18 16.50 -13.07
N PRO A 233 10.50 17.25 -12.01
CA PRO A 233 10.22 16.86 -10.64
C PRO A 233 8.75 17.05 -10.24
N TRP A 234 7.97 17.79 -11.00
CA TRP A 234 6.56 18.05 -10.72
C TRP A 234 5.65 17.15 -11.57
N HIS A 235 4.55 16.74 -10.97
CA HIS A 235 3.53 15.88 -11.57
C HIS A 235 2.17 16.52 -11.36
N LEU A 236 1.41 16.68 -12.42
CA LEU A 236 0.04 17.19 -12.36
C LEU A 236 -0.93 16.09 -12.78
N SER A 237 -2.05 15.98 -12.10
CA SER A 237 -3.14 15.11 -12.51
C SER A 237 -4.47 15.83 -12.34
N PHE A 238 -5.35 15.67 -13.34
CA PHE A 238 -6.74 16.08 -13.27
C PHE A 238 -7.60 14.87 -13.58
N GLY A 239 -8.67 14.71 -12.81
CA GLY A 239 -9.57 13.57 -12.98
C GLY A 239 -11.03 13.97 -12.85
N ASN A 240 -11.90 13.16 -13.45
CA ASN A 240 -13.34 13.25 -13.27
C ASN A 240 -13.95 11.84 -13.32
N SER A 241 -14.98 11.62 -12.51
CA SER A 241 -15.72 10.36 -12.50
C SER A 241 -17.16 10.56 -12.00
N ASN A 242 -18.02 9.57 -12.26
CA ASN A 242 -19.35 9.49 -11.69
C ASN A 242 -19.43 8.53 -10.48
N LEU A 243 -18.35 8.38 -9.74
CA LEU A 243 -18.21 7.45 -8.60
C LEU A 243 -18.47 8.12 -7.24
N GLY A 244 -19.19 9.21 -7.22
CA GLY A 244 -19.70 9.84 -6.01
C GLY A 244 -20.90 9.09 -5.43
N GLN A 245 -21.54 9.71 -4.42
CA GLN A 245 -22.70 9.19 -3.70
C GLN A 245 -23.83 10.21 -3.73
N GLU A 246 -25.09 9.76 -3.57
CA GLU A 246 -26.26 10.62 -3.55
C GLU A 246 -26.12 11.78 -2.55
N GLN A 247 -25.65 11.48 -1.34
CA GLN A 247 -25.55 12.47 -0.26
C GLN A 247 -24.59 13.61 -0.54
N THR A 248 -23.55 13.40 -1.35
CA THR A 248 -22.50 14.41 -1.61
C THR A 248 -22.30 14.71 -3.08
N GLY A 249 -23.17 14.18 -3.95
CA GLY A 249 -23.09 14.32 -5.39
C GLY A 249 -22.32 13.21 -6.10
N TYR A 250 -22.86 12.79 -7.23
CA TYR A 250 -22.32 11.67 -8.01
C TYR A 250 -21.09 12.06 -8.84
N SER A 251 -21.01 13.32 -9.26
CA SER A 251 -19.88 13.85 -10.03
C SER A 251 -18.71 14.17 -9.12
N LYS A 252 -17.56 13.58 -9.39
CA LYS A 252 -16.30 13.80 -8.66
C LYS A 252 -15.25 14.36 -9.60
N SER A 253 -14.73 15.54 -9.27
CA SER A 253 -13.62 16.17 -9.97
C SER A 253 -12.42 16.27 -9.04
N SER A 254 -11.24 15.91 -9.53
CA SER A 254 -10.00 15.93 -8.74
C SER A 254 -8.87 16.63 -9.46
N ALA A 255 -8.00 17.27 -8.68
CA ALA A 255 -6.75 17.85 -9.13
C ALA A 255 -5.65 17.48 -8.13
N SER A 256 -4.49 17.07 -8.61
CA SER A 256 -3.35 16.82 -7.73
C SER A 256 -2.06 17.38 -8.31
N VAL A 257 -1.16 17.78 -7.41
CA VAL A 257 0.19 18.21 -7.71
C VAL A 257 1.17 17.42 -6.84
N GLY A 258 2.14 16.80 -7.49
CA GLY A 258 3.27 16.15 -6.84
C GLY A 258 4.57 16.89 -7.12
N TYR A 259 5.50 16.82 -6.19
CA TYR A 259 6.87 17.33 -6.37
C TYR A 259 7.89 16.34 -5.78
N ASP A 260 8.81 15.92 -6.61
CA ASP A 260 9.84 14.97 -6.25
C ASP A 260 11.13 15.69 -5.87
N ASN A 261 11.74 15.29 -4.75
CA ASN A 261 13.08 15.72 -4.32
C ASN A 261 13.23 17.24 -4.11
N LEU A 262 12.25 17.88 -3.46
CA LEU A 262 12.22 19.32 -3.20
C LEU A 262 13.43 19.78 -2.38
N PHE A 263 13.83 19.01 -1.36
CA PHE A 263 14.94 19.32 -0.48
C PHE A 263 16.25 18.58 -0.83
N GLY A 264 16.26 17.79 -1.91
CA GLY A 264 17.44 17.04 -2.33
C GLY A 264 17.76 15.82 -1.45
N ILE A 265 16.78 15.27 -0.75
CA ILE A 265 16.88 14.12 0.16
C ILE A 265 15.98 12.95 -0.22
N ASN A 266 15.66 12.82 -1.50
CA ASN A 266 14.69 11.87 -2.05
C ASN A 266 13.29 12.02 -1.45
N ASP A 267 12.93 13.21 -0.99
CA ASP A 267 11.62 13.53 -0.46
C ASP A 267 10.56 13.59 -1.56
N GLN A 268 9.36 13.14 -1.25
CA GLN A 268 8.20 13.17 -2.14
C GLN A 268 7.08 13.94 -1.48
N TRP A 269 6.55 14.91 -2.21
CA TRP A 269 5.42 15.75 -1.81
C TRP A 269 4.24 15.50 -2.73
N ASN A 270 3.04 15.43 -2.16
CA ASN A 270 1.82 15.30 -2.94
C ASN A 270 0.68 16.03 -2.26
N PHE A 271 -0.06 16.84 -3.03
CA PHE A 271 -1.25 17.54 -2.61
C PHE A 271 -2.37 17.22 -3.58
N ALA A 272 -3.57 16.97 -3.06
CA ALA A 272 -4.74 16.67 -3.85
C ALA A 272 -5.96 17.44 -3.32
N TYR A 273 -6.78 17.87 -4.26
CA TYR A 273 -8.11 18.43 -4.04
C TYR A 273 -9.13 17.57 -4.78
N GLU A 274 -10.23 17.25 -4.14
CA GLU A 274 -11.37 16.58 -4.75
C GLU A 274 -12.66 17.33 -4.39
N HIS A 275 -13.48 17.57 -5.39
CA HIS A 275 -14.82 18.12 -5.26
C HIS A 275 -15.85 17.12 -5.74
N SER A 276 -16.94 16.92 -5.00
CA SER A 276 -18.12 16.22 -5.50
C SER A 276 -19.36 17.09 -5.37
N GLY A 277 -20.27 16.97 -6.29
CA GLY A 277 -21.49 17.76 -6.32
C GLY A 277 -22.41 17.41 -7.49
N PRO A 278 -23.56 18.07 -7.57
CA PRO A 278 -24.53 17.87 -8.65
C PRO A 278 -24.12 18.55 -9.97
N ASP A 279 -23.04 19.34 -9.93
CA ASP A 279 -22.64 20.17 -11.06
C ASP A 279 -21.81 19.40 -12.09
N TYR A 280 -21.69 20.03 -13.27
CA TYR A 280 -20.87 19.60 -14.40
C TYR A 280 -19.65 18.73 -14.04
N PRO A 281 -19.24 17.77 -14.90
CA PRO A 281 -19.74 17.56 -16.26
C PRO A 281 -20.90 16.55 -16.37
N TRP A 282 -21.29 15.89 -15.30
CA TRP A 282 -22.35 14.91 -15.28
C TRP A 282 -23.61 15.54 -14.69
N ARG A 283 -24.74 15.37 -15.35
CA ARG A 283 -26.01 15.69 -14.74
C ARG A 283 -26.19 14.79 -13.51
N ASP A 284 -26.42 15.41 -12.38
CA ASP A 284 -26.43 14.76 -11.09
C ASP A 284 -27.67 15.24 -10.32
N ASP A 285 -28.42 14.30 -9.81
CA ASP A 285 -29.59 14.57 -8.97
C ASP A 285 -29.25 14.38 -7.47
N GLY A 286 -27.94 14.44 -7.11
CA GLY A 286 -27.45 14.28 -5.74
C GLY A 286 -27.97 15.34 -4.77
N LEU A 287 -28.01 14.97 -3.48
CA LEU A 287 -28.60 15.79 -2.42
C LEU A 287 -27.63 16.84 -1.84
N GLY A 288 -26.37 16.81 -2.25
CA GLY A 288 -25.36 17.67 -1.66
C GLY A 288 -24.06 17.76 -2.42
N LYS A 289 -23.04 18.29 -1.75
CA LYS A 289 -21.68 18.49 -2.28
C LYS A 289 -20.64 18.21 -1.21
N SER A 290 -19.39 17.97 -1.61
CA SER A 290 -18.28 17.90 -0.68
C SER A 290 -16.99 18.44 -1.29
N ASN A 291 -16.06 18.84 -0.40
CA ASN A 291 -14.69 19.19 -0.74
C ASN A 291 -13.74 18.36 0.12
N SER A 292 -12.65 17.90 -0.48
CA SER A 292 -11.58 17.20 0.22
C SER A 292 -10.24 17.78 -0.18
N TYR A 293 -9.41 18.03 0.81
CA TYR A 293 -8.03 18.48 0.66
C TYR A 293 -7.13 17.45 1.34
N SER A 294 -6.10 17.01 0.69
CA SER A 294 -5.14 16.10 1.28
C SER A 294 -3.73 16.42 0.87
N GLY A 295 -2.79 16.13 1.76
CA GLY A 295 -1.37 16.28 1.51
C GLY A 295 -0.59 15.17 2.19
N ASN A 296 0.48 14.72 1.54
CA ASN A 296 1.43 13.81 2.15
C ASN A 296 2.86 14.18 1.78
N VAL A 297 3.77 13.86 2.68
CA VAL A 297 5.20 13.92 2.47
C VAL A 297 5.83 12.61 2.92
N SER A 298 6.83 12.14 2.19
CA SER A 298 7.62 10.98 2.61
C SER A 298 9.10 11.19 2.32
N VAL A 299 9.95 10.74 3.24
CA VAL A 299 11.40 10.87 3.18
C VAL A 299 12.03 9.52 3.51
N PRO A 300 12.90 8.96 2.64
CA PRO A 300 13.62 7.72 2.91
C PRO A 300 14.89 7.97 3.71
N TYR A 301 15.36 6.92 4.42
CA TYR A 301 16.67 6.85 5.01
C TYR A 301 17.14 5.38 5.05
N GLY A 302 17.85 4.94 4.03
CA GLY A 302 18.27 3.56 3.86
C GLY A 302 17.09 2.60 3.79
N TYR A 303 16.96 1.77 4.80
CA TYR A 303 15.86 0.81 4.94
C TYR A 303 14.57 1.40 5.53
N TRP A 304 14.60 2.64 6.00
CA TRP A 304 13.46 3.35 6.54
C TRP A 304 12.82 4.27 5.51
N THR A 305 11.50 4.45 5.64
CA THR A 305 10.74 5.52 4.97
C THR A 305 9.83 6.15 6.02
N PHE A 306 9.99 7.43 6.26
CA PHE A 306 9.14 8.21 7.15
C PHE A 306 8.10 8.97 6.34
N SER A 307 6.89 9.07 6.87
CA SER A 307 5.79 9.77 6.21
C SER A 307 5.01 10.64 7.19
N ALA A 308 4.43 11.71 6.67
CA ALA A 308 3.42 12.50 7.35
C ALA A 308 2.32 12.82 6.34
N ASN A 309 1.08 12.75 6.78
CA ASN A 309 -0.10 13.03 5.97
C ASN A 309 -1.12 13.84 6.73
N GLY A 310 -1.89 14.64 6.00
CA GLY A 310 -3.01 15.38 6.53
C GLY A 310 -4.15 15.44 5.53
N SER A 311 -5.39 15.46 6.03
CA SER A 311 -6.55 15.70 5.20
C SER A 311 -7.60 16.52 5.93
N TRP A 312 -8.36 17.26 5.15
CA TRP A 312 -9.56 17.97 5.55
C TRP A 312 -10.67 17.64 4.56
N TYR A 313 -11.81 17.28 5.07
CA TYR A 313 -13.03 17.01 4.31
C TYR A 313 -14.18 17.80 4.90
N GLU A 314 -15.03 18.34 4.05
CA GLU A 314 -16.26 19.03 4.42
C GLU A 314 -17.39 18.64 3.45
N TYR A 315 -18.61 18.60 3.97
CA TYR A 315 -19.79 18.32 3.15
C TYR A 315 -20.99 19.16 3.59
N ASP A 316 -21.84 19.46 2.62
CA ASP A 316 -23.19 19.95 2.79
C ASP A 316 -24.15 19.00 2.06
N SER A 317 -25.21 18.59 2.73
CA SER A 317 -26.17 17.61 2.21
C SER A 317 -27.56 17.85 2.78
N SER A 318 -28.53 17.05 2.36
CA SER A 318 -29.85 17.02 2.95
C SER A 318 -30.33 15.59 3.13
N VAL A 319 -31.15 15.36 4.16
CA VAL A 319 -31.82 14.08 4.40
C VAL A 319 -33.33 14.28 4.37
N PRO A 320 -34.11 13.32 3.87
CA PRO A 320 -35.56 13.40 3.87
C PRO A 320 -36.11 13.57 5.30
N GLY A 321 -37.00 14.53 5.49
CA GLY A 321 -37.72 14.75 6.75
C GLY A 321 -39.22 14.79 6.51
N ASN A 322 -40.03 14.61 7.56
CA ASN A 322 -41.50 14.55 7.46
C ASN A 322 -42.15 15.85 6.94
N PHE A 323 -41.45 16.99 7.06
CA PHE A 323 -41.96 18.30 6.65
C PHE A 323 -41.07 18.97 5.57
N GLY A 324 -40.21 18.21 4.92
CA GLY A 324 -39.25 18.66 3.92
C GLY A 324 -37.82 18.22 4.23
N PRO A 325 -36.86 18.46 3.32
CA PRO A 325 -35.48 18.05 3.53
C PRO A 325 -34.85 18.80 4.71
N LEU A 326 -34.15 18.04 5.55
CA LEU A 326 -33.38 18.57 6.68
C LEU A 326 -31.92 18.74 6.24
N GLN A 327 -31.38 19.94 6.40
CA GLN A 327 -29.98 20.20 6.06
C GLN A 327 -29.03 19.53 7.06
N THR A 328 -28.07 18.81 6.52
CA THR A 328 -26.94 18.19 7.23
C THR A 328 -25.63 18.72 6.69
N SER A 329 -24.67 18.93 7.55
CA SER A 329 -23.31 19.28 7.16
C SER A 329 -22.30 18.66 8.11
N GLY A 330 -21.05 18.66 7.74
CA GLY A 330 -19.98 18.22 8.62
C GLY A 330 -18.60 18.45 8.06
N ASP A 331 -17.63 18.30 8.96
CA ASP A 331 -16.21 18.32 8.62
C ASP A 331 -15.46 17.15 9.28
N SER A 332 -14.38 16.74 8.67
CA SER A 332 -13.46 15.74 9.20
C SER A 332 -12.01 16.15 8.95
N LYS A 333 -11.17 15.97 9.96
CA LYS A 333 -9.73 16.21 9.91
C LYS A 333 -8.98 14.96 10.29
N GLN A 334 -7.91 14.67 9.55
CA GLN A 334 -6.99 13.60 9.89
C GLN A 334 -5.55 14.10 9.79
N LEU A 335 -4.74 13.73 10.77
CA LEU A 335 -3.29 13.98 10.79
C LEU A 335 -2.60 12.68 11.16
N GLY A 336 -1.69 12.23 10.32
CA GLY A 336 -0.98 10.97 10.51
C GLY A 336 0.52 11.12 10.34
N VAL A 337 1.25 10.29 11.08
CA VAL A 337 2.69 10.06 10.90
C VAL A 337 2.94 8.56 10.81
N GLY A 338 3.91 8.16 10.00
CA GLY A 338 4.24 6.76 9.79
C GLY A 338 5.74 6.52 9.63
N ALA A 339 6.15 5.30 9.92
CA ALA A 339 7.50 4.82 9.68
C ALA A 339 7.43 3.37 9.20
N ASP A 340 8.00 3.15 8.02
CA ASP A 340 8.13 1.84 7.40
C ASP A 340 9.59 1.42 7.41
N ARG A 341 9.87 0.16 7.70
CA ARG A 341 11.23 -0.41 7.67
C ARG A 341 11.25 -1.71 6.89
N VAL A 342 12.05 -1.76 5.84
CA VAL A 342 12.39 -3.02 5.19
C VAL A 342 13.26 -3.83 6.14
N ILE A 343 12.75 -4.97 6.63
CA ILE A 343 13.44 -5.84 7.60
C ILE A 343 14.05 -7.08 6.95
N PHE A 344 13.59 -7.42 5.75
CA PHE A 344 14.14 -8.51 4.96
C PHE A 344 14.01 -8.22 3.47
N ARG A 345 15.07 -8.55 2.71
CA ARG A 345 15.09 -8.42 1.26
C ARG A 345 15.97 -9.53 0.66
N ASP A 346 15.42 -10.22 -0.33
CA ASP A 346 16.18 -11.14 -1.17
C ASP A 346 15.91 -10.87 -2.67
N LYS A 347 16.33 -11.78 -3.56
CA LYS A 347 16.17 -11.63 -5.01
C LYS A 347 14.72 -11.65 -5.48
N ASP A 348 13.79 -12.21 -4.72
CA ASP A 348 12.41 -12.46 -5.12
C ASP A 348 11.39 -11.80 -4.17
N SER A 349 11.82 -11.34 -2.99
CA SER A 349 10.90 -10.87 -1.95
C SER A 349 11.42 -9.70 -1.13
N ILE A 350 10.48 -8.92 -0.59
CA ILE A 350 10.72 -7.86 0.38
C ILE A 350 9.72 -8.00 1.52
N THR A 351 10.19 -7.86 2.76
CA THR A 351 9.34 -7.77 3.95
C THR A 351 9.54 -6.43 4.62
N THR A 352 8.44 -5.72 4.87
CA THR A 352 8.43 -4.39 5.49
C THR A 352 7.61 -4.43 6.77
N LEU A 353 8.14 -3.86 7.84
CA LEU A 353 7.41 -3.57 9.06
C LEU A 353 6.88 -2.14 8.96
N ASN A 354 5.60 -1.94 9.29
CA ASN A 354 4.90 -0.66 9.20
C ASN A 354 4.45 -0.23 10.59
N SER A 355 4.53 1.06 10.88
CA SER A 355 3.98 1.64 12.09
C SER A 355 3.38 3.01 11.79
N GLY A 356 2.29 3.36 12.44
CA GLY A 356 1.59 4.62 12.24
C GLY A 356 0.89 5.13 13.48
N LEU A 357 0.65 6.43 13.52
CA LEU A 357 -0.19 7.10 14.49
C LEU A 357 -1.05 8.12 13.75
N THR A 358 -2.38 8.01 13.88
CA THR A 358 -3.33 8.87 13.18
C THR A 358 -4.32 9.48 14.15
N TYR A 359 -4.34 10.81 14.24
CA TYR A 359 -5.38 11.58 14.90
C TYR A 359 -6.53 11.83 13.94
N LYS A 360 -7.77 11.64 14.39
CA LYS A 360 -9.01 11.82 13.64
C LYS A 360 -10.00 12.66 14.44
N GLU A 361 -10.56 13.67 13.80
CA GLU A 361 -11.62 14.53 14.34
C GLU A 361 -12.76 14.62 13.33
N THR A 362 -13.99 14.44 13.80
CA THR A 362 -15.20 14.49 12.97
C THR A 362 -16.25 15.32 13.68
N ASN A 363 -16.86 16.27 12.98
CA ASN A 363 -18.00 17.06 13.45
C ASN A 363 -19.16 16.90 12.47
N ASN A 364 -20.36 16.66 12.99
CA ASN A 364 -21.59 16.55 12.22
C ASN A 364 -22.63 17.53 12.77
N PHE A 365 -23.39 18.13 11.87
CA PHE A 365 -24.40 19.14 12.19
C PHE A 365 -25.72 18.79 11.53
N LEU A 366 -26.83 19.07 12.24
CA LEU A 366 -28.19 19.00 11.72
C LEU A 366 -28.84 20.38 11.92
N LEU A 367 -29.31 20.98 10.83
CA LEU A 367 -29.88 22.34 10.86
C LEU A 367 -28.95 23.36 11.55
N GLY A 368 -27.64 23.23 11.35
CA GLY A 368 -26.63 24.09 11.96
C GLY A 368 -26.27 23.79 13.41
N ASN A 369 -26.93 22.83 14.06
CA ASN A 369 -26.62 22.40 15.44
C ASN A 369 -25.73 21.18 15.44
N LYS A 370 -24.67 21.21 16.23
CA LYS A 370 -23.74 20.07 16.37
C LYS A 370 -24.44 18.85 16.96
N ILE A 371 -24.24 17.70 16.35
CA ILE A 371 -24.71 16.40 16.82
C ILE A 371 -23.59 15.76 17.65
N GLU A 372 -23.70 15.79 18.97
CA GLU A 372 -22.65 15.29 19.85
C GLU A 372 -22.38 13.79 19.66
N VAL A 373 -23.44 12.98 19.49
CA VAL A 373 -23.32 11.51 19.27
C VAL A 373 -22.59 11.18 17.96
N GLY A 374 -22.68 12.06 16.95
CA GLY A 374 -22.00 11.91 15.65
C GLY A 374 -20.64 12.57 15.57
N SER A 375 -20.26 13.36 16.60
CA SER A 375 -19.02 14.16 16.58
C SER A 375 -18.03 13.59 17.58
N ARG A 376 -16.78 13.38 17.14
CA ARG A 376 -15.79 12.68 17.97
C ARG A 376 -14.35 13.04 17.58
N LYS A 377 -13.47 12.86 18.56
CA LYS A 377 -12.01 12.87 18.38
C LYS A 377 -11.46 11.54 18.85
N TYR A 378 -10.58 10.95 18.11
CA TYR A 378 -9.89 9.72 18.53
C TYR A 378 -8.56 9.56 17.81
N THR A 379 -7.70 8.76 18.41
CA THR A 379 -6.36 8.46 17.87
C THR A 379 -6.23 6.97 17.67
N VAL A 380 -5.67 6.57 16.54
CA VAL A 380 -5.40 5.18 16.18
C VAL A 380 -3.90 4.98 16.05
N GLY A 381 -3.39 3.96 16.72
CA GLY A 381 -2.04 3.44 16.50
C GLY A 381 -2.10 2.19 15.65
N ASP A 382 -1.23 2.09 14.64
CA ASP A 382 -1.18 0.99 13.69
C ASP A 382 0.19 0.32 13.73
N LEU A 383 0.19 -1.02 13.68
CA LEU A 383 1.36 -1.85 13.47
C LEU A 383 1.04 -2.89 12.40
N GLY A 384 1.93 -3.06 11.44
CA GLY A 384 1.70 -3.99 10.35
C GLY A 384 2.97 -4.65 9.82
N ILE A 385 2.79 -5.71 9.08
CA ILE A 385 3.82 -6.39 8.32
C ILE A 385 3.33 -6.64 6.91
N SER A 386 4.13 -6.27 5.94
CA SER A 386 3.86 -6.49 4.51
C SER A 386 4.95 -7.36 3.92
N HIS A 387 4.57 -8.37 3.14
CA HIS A 387 5.49 -9.25 2.43
C HIS A 387 5.11 -9.31 0.96
N SER A 388 5.99 -8.84 0.10
CA SER A 388 5.84 -8.97 -1.35
C SER A 388 6.78 -10.03 -1.89
N ARG A 389 6.28 -10.89 -2.80
CA ARG A 389 7.06 -11.98 -3.38
C ARG A 389 6.63 -12.30 -4.80
N ARG A 390 7.62 -12.56 -5.67
CA ARG A 390 7.39 -13.17 -6.97
C ARG A 390 7.37 -14.69 -6.83
N MET A 391 6.19 -15.27 -7.07
CA MET A 391 6.00 -16.72 -7.02
C MET A 391 4.86 -17.14 -7.94
N LEU A 392 4.84 -18.39 -8.37
CA LEU A 392 3.80 -18.99 -9.23
C LEU A 392 3.54 -18.19 -10.52
N GLY A 393 4.58 -17.53 -11.06
CA GLY A 393 4.48 -16.70 -12.26
C GLY A 393 3.80 -15.35 -12.07
N GLY A 394 3.54 -14.93 -10.83
CA GLY A 394 2.91 -13.66 -10.49
C GLY A 394 3.62 -12.90 -9.37
N LEU A 395 3.17 -11.68 -9.14
CA LEU A 395 3.51 -10.88 -7.98
C LEU A 395 2.42 -11.04 -6.93
N TRP A 396 2.82 -11.41 -5.73
CA TRP A 396 1.95 -11.54 -4.56
C TRP A 396 2.37 -10.53 -3.51
N VAL A 397 1.40 -9.87 -2.90
CA VAL A 397 1.62 -9.02 -1.72
C VAL A 397 0.67 -9.47 -0.63
N PHE A 398 1.23 -9.77 0.52
CA PHE A 398 0.53 -10.12 1.76
C PHE A 398 0.69 -8.97 2.73
N ASP A 399 -0.37 -8.53 3.32
CA ASP A 399 -0.40 -7.49 4.33
C ASP A 399 -1.24 -7.91 5.52
N LEU A 400 -0.73 -7.64 6.71
CA LEU A 400 -1.43 -7.84 7.96
C LEU A 400 -1.17 -6.64 8.85
N SER A 401 -2.22 -5.99 9.32
CA SER A 401 -2.16 -4.85 10.22
C SER A 401 -3.02 -5.05 11.47
N TYR A 402 -2.54 -4.52 12.58
CA TYR A 402 -3.24 -4.38 13.84
C TYR A 402 -3.41 -2.89 14.13
N SER A 403 -4.63 -2.47 14.43
CA SER A 403 -4.98 -1.10 14.79
C SER A 403 -5.58 -1.07 16.19
N GLN A 404 -5.18 -0.10 16.99
CA GLN A 404 -5.64 0.11 18.36
C GLN A 404 -6.12 1.55 18.55
N GLY A 405 -7.32 1.73 19.09
CA GLY A 405 -7.77 3.01 19.61
C GLY A 405 -6.98 3.44 20.85
N LEU A 406 -6.43 4.64 20.84
CA LEU A 406 -5.55 5.17 21.88
C LEU A 406 -6.17 6.36 22.60
N ASN A 407 -5.87 6.51 23.88
CA ASN A 407 -6.27 7.67 24.68
C ASN A 407 -5.24 8.80 24.57
N LEU A 408 -5.15 9.40 23.38
CA LEU A 408 -4.22 10.49 23.10
C LEU A 408 -4.97 11.66 22.45
N PHE A 409 -4.51 12.89 22.70
CA PHE A 409 -5.01 14.11 22.05
C PHE A 409 -6.52 14.34 22.26
N ASP A 410 -6.98 14.29 23.51
CA ASP A 410 -8.39 14.47 23.91
C ASP A 410 -9.34 13.48 23.23
N ALA A 411 -8.88 12.25 23.01
CA ALA A 411 -9.70 11.18 22.46
C ALA A 411 -10.92 10.93 23.38
N VAL A 412 -12.09 10.75 22.77
CA VAL A 412 -13.33 10.39 23.51
C VAL A 412 -13.11 9.16 24.39
N ALA A 413 -13.69 9.18 25.57
CA ALA A 413 -13.64 8.08 26.51
C ALA A 413 -14.88 7.17 26.37
N PRO A 414 -14.83 5.91 26.84
CA PRO A 414 -16.01 5.07 26.93
C PRO A 414 -17.10 5.75 27.78
N GLY A 415 -18.31 5.89 27.22
CA GLY A 415 -19.43 6.55 27.87
C GLY A 415 -19.62 8.02 27.50
N ASP A 416 -18.67 8.65 26.80
CA ASP A 416 -18.88 9.99 26.24
C ASP A 416 -19.91 9.93 25.10
N ALA A 417 -20.68 11.01 24.92
CA ALA A 417 -21.68 11.10 23.86
C ALA A 417 -21.08 10.83 22.46
N GLY A 418 -19.87 11.33 22.21
CA GLY A 418 -19.16 11.11 20.94
C GLY A 418 -18.69 9.67 20.69
N ALA A 419 -18.64 8.84 21.72
CA ALA A 419 -18.36 7.40 21.57
C ALA A 419 -19.59 6.63 21.07
N GLY A 420 -20.80 7.07 21.47
CA GLY A 420 -22.02 6.33 21.19
C GLY A 420 -21.94 4.89 21.72
N ASP A 421 -22.30 3.92 20.89
CA ASP A 421 -22.20 2.49 21.19
C ASP A 421 -20.82 1.90 20.82
N ALA A 422 -19.91 2.68 20.22
CA ALA A 422 -18.58 2.21 19.82
C ALA A 422 -17.60 2.20 20.99
N ASP A 423 -16.60 1.31 20.94
CA ASP A 423 -15.50 1.29 21.89
C ASP A 423 -14.35 2.18 21.36
N PRO A 424 -14.03 3.32 22.04
CA PRO A 424 -12.90 4.17 21.63
C PRO A 424 -11.53 3.50 21.77
N ARG A 425 -11.46 2.40 22.53
CA ARG A 425 -10.24 1.60 22.76
C ARG A 425 -10.20 0.33 21.93
N PHE A 426 -10.98 0.31 20.85
CA PHE A 426 -11.10 -0.85 19.97
C PHE A 426 -9.77 -1.44 19.54
N SER A 427 -9.80 -2.75 19.27
CA SER A 427 -8.74 -3.52 18.62
C SER A 427 -9.25 -4.03 17.27
N LYS A 428 -8.46 -3.88 16.21
CA LYS A 428 -8.84 -4.28 14.87
C LYS A 428 -7.68 -4.95 14.14
N PHE A 429 -7.95 -6.07 13.48
CA PHE A 429 -7.03 -6.74 12.56
C PHE A 429 -7.54 -6.60 11.14
N THR A 430 -6.68 -6.22 10.21
CA THR A 430 -6.98 -6.18 8.78
C THR A 430 -5.93 -6.98 8.02
N GLY A 431 -6.36 -7.86 7.13
CA GLY A 431 -5.49 -8.64 6.27
C GLY A 431 -5.85 -8.45 4.81
N THR A 432 -4.85 -8.20 3.95
CA THR A 432 -5.03 -8.06 2.51
C THR A 432 -4.04 -8.95 1.77
N ILE A 433 -4.52 -9.66 0.74
CA ILE A 433 -3.70 -10.41 -0.20
C ILE A 433 -4.00 -9.87 -1.59
N THR A 434 -2.98 -9.43 -2.31
CA THR A 434 -3.11 -9.09 -3.73
C THR A 434 -2.27 -10.04 -4.58
N MET A 435 -2.78 -10.35 -5.76
CA MET A 435 -2.07 -11.18 -6.74
C MET A 435 -2.27 -10.59 -8.12
N THR A 436 -1.16 -10.36 -8.81
CA THR A 436 -1.14 -9.98 -10.24
C THR A 436 -0.35 -11.03 -11.00
N ARG A 437 -1.01 -11.76 -11.89
CA ARG A 437 -0.37 -12.83 -12.67
C ARG A 437 -0.61 -12.61 -14.17
N PRO A 438 0.40 -12.18 -14.93
CA PRO A 438 0.35 -12.19 -16.39
C PRO A 438 0.55 -13.60 -16.92
N PHE A 439 -0.14 -13.94 -18.01
CA PHE A 439 0.01 -15.21 -18.74
C PHE A 439 -0.39 -15.02 -20.20
N GLU A 440 -0.01 -16.00 -21.02
CA GLU A 440 -0.39 -16.03 -22.42
C GLU A 440 -1.32 -17.22 -22.70
N LEU A 441 -2.40 -16.95 -23.43
CA LEU A 441 -3.33 -17.97 -23.92
C LEU A 441 -3.65 -17.67 -25.39
N ALA A 442 -3.44 -18.64 -26.26
CA ALA A 442 -3.66 -18.50 -27.72
C ALA A 442 -2.98 -17.23 -28.29
N SER A 443 -1.73 -16.97 -27.89
CA SER A 443 -0.93 -15.79 -28.27
C SER A 443 -1.52 -14.45 -27.83
N GLN A 444 -2.50 -14.47 -26.92
CA GLN A 444 -3.06 -13.27 -26.30
C GLN A 444 -2.45 -13.05 -24.91
N ARG A 445 -2.10 -11.81 -24.60
CA ARG A 445 -1.58 -11.42 -23.28
C ARG A 445 -2.73 -11.17 -22.34
N LEU A 446 -2.87 -12.03 -21.36
CA LEU A 446 -3.89 -11.95 -20.31
C LEU A 446 -3.23 -11.69 -18.95
N GLU A 447 -4.02 -11.15 -18.03
CA GLU A 447 -3.59 -10.90 -16.66
C GLU A 447 -4.76 -11.18 -15.71
N ILE A 448 -4.50 -11.93 -14.65
CA ILE A 448 -5.44 -12.08 -13.55
C ILE A 448 -4.98 -11.17 -12.42
N ASN A 449 -5.90 -10.34 -11.95
CA ASN A 449 -5.73 -9.52 -10.77
C ASN A 449 -6.73 -9.96 -9.71
N SER A 450 -6.25 -10.33 -8.53
CA SER A 450 -7.10 -10.74 -7.41
C SER A 450 -6.72 -9.93 -6.18
N ILE A 451 -7.74 -9.50 -5.42
CA ILE A 451 -7.57 -8.92 -4.10
C ILE A 451 -8.54 -9.60 -3.13
N VAL A 452 -8.03 -9.99 -1.99
CA VAL A 452 -8.81 -10.49 -0.86
C VAL A 452 -8.49 -9.59 0.32
N THR A 453 -9.52 -8.98 0.92
CA THR A 453 -9.36 -8.17 2.13
C THR A 453 -10.35 -8.65 3.18
N GLY A 454 -9.88 -8.80 4.41
CA GLY A 454 -10.70 -9.16 5.56
C GLY A 454 -10.39 -8.29 6.77
N GLN A 455 -11.40 -8.05 7.59
CA GLN A 455 -11.30 -7.34 8.86
C GLN A 455 -11.94 -8.15 9.98
N TYR A 456 -11.29 -8.13 11.13
CA TYR A 456 -11.81 -8.69 12.36
C TYR A 456 -11.61 -7.74 13.54
N SER A 457 -12.67 -7.49 14.29
CA SER A 457 -12.64 -6.78 15.57
C SER A 457 -13.54 -7.47 16.58
N PRO A 458 -13.07 -7.71 17.82
CA PRO A 458 -13.93 -8.17 18.92
C PRO A 458 -14.82 -7.04 19.46
N ASP A 459 -14.49 -5.78 19.14
CA ASP A 459 -15.10 -4.58 19.68
C ASP A 459 -16.09 -3.97 18.68
N ASN A 460 -16.98 -3.10 19.18
CA ASN A 460 -17.83 -2.29 18.33
C ASN A 460 -17.07 -1.06 17.83
N LEU A 461 -16.91 -0.95 16.53
CA LEU A 461 -16.09 0.09 15.89
C LEU A 461 -16.90 1.34 15.61
N PHE A 462 -16.21 2.50 15.59
CA PHE A 462 -16.75 3.71 14.96
C PHE A 462 -17.09 3.45 13.48
N GLY A 463 -18.11 4.13 12.95
CA GLY A 463 -18.51 3.98 11.55
C GLY A 463 -17.36 4.13 10.55
N ALA A 464 -16.43 5.06 10.80
CA ALA A 464 -15.23 5.26 9.99
C ALA A 464 -14.22 4.08 10.03
N GLU A 465 -14.29 3.20 11.03
CA GLU A 465 -13.41 2.05 11.22
C GLU A 465 -14.07 0.72 10.83
N GLN A 466 -15.38 0.72 10.57
CA GLN A 466 -16.11 -0.47 10.13
C GLN A 466 -15.71 -0.89 8.72
N PHE A 467 -15.78 -2.18 8.47
CA PHE A 467 -15.64 -2.75 7.14
C PHE A 467 -16.91 -2.49 6.32
N SER A 468 -16.74 -2.18 5.04
CA SER A 468 -17.85 -1.91 4.13
C SER A 468 -17.82 -2.80 2.89
N LEU A 469 -18.98 -3.20 2.41
CA LEU A 469 -19.18 -3.91 1.15
C LEU A 469 -20.16 -3.14 0.28
N GLY A 470 -19.92 -3.13 -1.02
CA GLY A 470 -20.69 -2.43 -2.03
C GLY A 470 -19.88 -1.29 -2.67
N GLY A 471 -20.46 -0.67 -3.68
CA GLY A 471 -19.80 0.40 -4.43
C GLY A 471 -18.70 -0.10 -5.37
N TYR A 472 -17.91 0.83 -5.88
CA TYR A 472 -16.88 0.53 -6.89
C TYR A 472 -15.64 -0.16 -6.31
N SER A 473 -15.29 0.07 -5.06
CA SER A 473 -13.99 -0.33 -4.48
C SER A 473 -13.96 -1.72 -3.86
N THR A 474 -15.10 -2.30 -3.51
CA THR A 474 -15.18 -3.63 -2.86
C THR A 474 -15.94 -4.63 -3.73
N VAL A 475 -17.21 -4.90 -3.48
CA VAL A 475 -18.07 -5.72 -4.35
C VAL A 475 -18.82 -4.77 -5.27
N ARG A 476 -18.50 -4.83 -6.58
CA ARG A 476 -19.08 -3.91 -7.58
C ARG A 476 -20.49 -4.32 -7.95
N GLY A 477 -21.34 -3.35 -8.22
CA GLY A 477 -22.72 -3.56 -8.72
C GLY A 477 -23.77 -2.71 -8.03
N THR A 478 -23.44 -2.05 -6.90
CA THR A 478 -24.29 -1.08 -6.22
C THR A 478 -23.65 0.29 -6.20
N ARG A 479 -24.43 1.33 -6.02
CA ARG A 479 -23.94 2.69 -5.81
C ARG A 479 -24.13 3.13 -4.35
N GLU A 480 -25.36 3.07 -3.87
CA GLU A 480 -25.76 3.54 -2.53
C GLU A 480 -25.91 2.39 -1.54
N THR A 481 -26.35 1.23 -2.02
CA THR A 481 -26.56 0.08 -1.15
C THR A 481 -25.22 -0.50 -0.71
N MET A 482 -24.92 -0.34 0.57
CA MET A 482 -23.70 -0.83 1.19
C MET A 482 -24.02 -1.57 2.49
N LEU A 483 -23.24 -2.62 2.78
CA LEU A 483 -23.24 -3.31 4.08
C LEU A 483 -22.06 -2.84 4.90
N TYR A 484 -22.28 -2.66 6.20
CA TYR A 484 -21.26 -2.23 7.15
C TYR A 484 -21.20 -3.18 8.35
N GLY A 485 -20.01 -3.35 8.91
CA GLY A 485 -19.85 -4.13 10.13
C GLY A 485 -18.43 -4.15 10.66
N ASN A 486 -18.27 -4.68 11.88
CA ASN A 486 -16.96 -4.77 12.50
C ASN A 486 -16.12 -5.89 11.85
N ASN A 487 -16.78 -6.95 11.36
CA ASN A 487 -16.16 -8.15 10.80
C ASN A 487 -16.70 -8.46 9.41
N GLY A 488 -15.80 -8.65 8.47
CA GLY A 488 -16.18 -8.95 7.10
C GLY A 488 -15.00 -9.24 6.20
N PHE A 489 -15.27 -9.64 4.98
CA PHE A 489 -14.26 -9.82 3.95
C PHE A 489 -14.86 -9.64 2.56
N PHE A 490 -14.02 -9.35 1.59
CA PHE A 490 -14.36 -9.45 0.17
C PHE A 490 -13.23 -10.09 -0.63
N ILE A 491 -13.62 -10.66 -1.76
CA ILE A 491 -12.76 -11.18 -2.81
C ILE A 491 -13.19 -10.50 -4.11
N ARG A 492 -12.23 -9.90 -4.80
CA ARG A 492 -12.43 -9.28 -6.09
C ARG A 492 -11.44 -9.86 -7.08
N ASN A 493 -11.93 -10.27 -8.26
CA ASN A 493 -11.10 -10.87 -9.30
C ASN A 493 -11.41 -10.20 -10.64
N ASP A 494 -10.35 -9.81 -11.36
CA ASP A 494 -10.45 -9.28 -12.72
C ASP A 494 -9.59 -10.14 -13.66
N LEU A 495 -10.19 -10.60 -14.76
CA LEU A 495 -9.47 -11.14 -15.92
C LEU A 495 -9.34 -10.01 -16.94
N VAL A 496 -8.12 -9.62 -17.22
CA VAL A 496 -7.77 -8.48 -18.06
C VAL A 496 -7.11 -8.96 -19.33
N TRP A 497 -7.56 -8.48 -20.48
CA TRP A 497 -6.90 -8.69 -21.76
C TRP A 497 -6.05 -7.46 -22.10
N ARG A 498 -4.72 -7.63 -22.18
CA ARG A 498 -3.78 -6.52 -22.48
C ARG A 498 -3.56 -6.40 -23.97
N THR A 499 -4.06 -5.33 -24.56
CA THR A 499 -3.91 -5.05 -25.99
C THR A 499 -3.12 -3.76 -26.22
N GLN A 500 -2.46 -3.64 -27.35
CA GLN A 500 -1.66 -2.46 -27.72
C GLN A 500 -2.13 -1.91 -29.09
N PRO A 501 -3.37 -1.39 -29.17
CA PRO A 501 -3.93 -0.92 -30.42
C PRO A 501 -3.17 0.27 -31.03
N PHE A 502 -2.41 0.99 -30.20
CA PHE A 502 -1.66 2.19 -30.59
C PHE A 502 -0.17 1.92 -30.87
N ALA A 503 0.29 0.65 -30.87
CA ALA A 503 1.71 0.30 -31.04
C ALA A 503 2.33 0.83 -32.35
N GLY A 504 1.51 1.04 -33.40
CA GLY A 504 1.96 1.61 -34.67
C GLY A 504 2.16 3.14 -34.70
N ASN A 505 1.78 3.86 -33.63
CA ASN A 505 1.93 5.31 -33.53
C ASN A 505 2.44 5.69 -32.13
N ALA A 506 3.69 6.16 -32.06
CA ALA A 506 4.37 6.45 -30.79
C ALA A 506 3.66 7.54 -29.96
N GLU A 507 3.08 8.57 -30.59
CA GLU A 507 2.39 9.65 -29.89
C GLU A 507 1.07 9.15 -29.28
N LEU A 508 0.30 8.36 -30.02
CA LEU A 508 -0.93 7.75 -29.51
C LEU A 508 -0.62 6.72 -28.41
N ALA A 509 0.43 5.93 -28.56
CA ALA A 509 0.88 4.99 -27.55
C ALA A 509 1.33 5.72 -26.26
N LYS A 510 2.02 6.86 -26.36
CA LYS A 510 2.38 7.70 -25.23
C LYS A 510 1.14 8.34 -24.58
N MET A 511 0.17 8.75 -25.38
CA MET A 511 -1.04 9.41 -24.89
C MET A 511 -2.00 8.43 -24.19
N PHE A 512 -2.29 7.28 -24.79
CA PHE A 512 -3.34 6.35 -24.34
C PHE A 512 -2.81 5.03 -23.75
N GLY A 513 -1.54 4.68 -23.97
CA GLY A 513 -0.96 3.44 -23.48
C GLY A 513 -1.59 2.18 -24.08
N GLU A 514 -2.00 1.27 -23.21
CA GLU A 514 -2.67 0.02 -23.55
C GLU A 514 -4.20 0.14 -23.41
N PHE A 515 -4.93 -0.53 -24.28
CA PHE A 515 -6.36 -0.78 -24.06
C PHE A 515 -6.53 -2.14 -23.39
N ARG A 516 -7.24 -2.18 -22.27
CA ARG A 516 -7.38 -3.33 -21.39
C ARG A 516 -8.87 -3.64 -21.14
N PRO A 517 -9.55 -4.36 -22.03
CA PRO A 517 -10.85 -4.94 -21.71
C PRO A 517 -10.73 -5.88 -20.50
N TYR A 518 -11.75 -5.92 -19.64
CA TYR A 518 -11.76 -6.80 -18.49
C TYR A 518 -13.16 -7.29 -18.13
N VAL A 519 -13.20 -8.43 -17.46
CA VAL A 519 -14.37 -8.97 -16.78
C VAL A 519 -14.00 -9.25 -15.33
N GLY A 520 -14.92 -9.00 -14.42
CA GLY A 520 -14.70 -9.16 -12.99
C GLY A 520 -15.80 -9.95 -12.30
N LEU A 521 -15.42 -10.71 -11.26
CA LEU A 521 -16.34 -11.40 -10.35
C LEU A 521 -15.92 -11.09 -8.91
N ASP A 522 -16.88 -10.61 -8.13
CA ASP A 522 -16.68 -10.14 -6.78
C ASP A 522 -17.63 -10.86 -5.82
N TYR A 523 -17.13 -11.13 -4.62
CA TYR A 523 -17.94 -11.66 -3.51
C TYR A 523 -17.49 -11.02 -2.21
N GLY A 524 -18.44 -10.75 -1.32
CA GLY A 524 -18.11 -10.27 0.01
C GLY A 524 -19.21 -10.60 1.01
N ARG A 525 -18.83 -10.59 2.29
CA ARG A 525 -19.70 -10.86 3.41
C ARG A 525 -19.35 -10.00 4.63
N ILE A 526 -20.38 -9.43 5.26
CA ILE A 526 -20.33 -8.87 6.61
C ILE A 526 -20.92 -9.89 7.57
N ALA A 527 -20.21 -10.17 8.67
CA ALA A 527 -20.69 -11.08 9.69
C ALA A 527 -21.80 -10.42 10.53
N SER A 528 -22.88 -11.16 10.80
CA SER A 528 -23.90 -10.72 11.75
C SER A 528 -23.35 -10.70 13.18
N GLN A 529 -23.64 -9.63 13.92
CA GLN A 529 -23.23 -9.45 15.31
C GLN A 529 -24.39 -8.88 16.12
N ALA A 530 -25.29 -9.76 16.59
CA ALA A 530 -26.50 -9.39 17.31
C ALA A 530 -26.22 -8.51 18.54
N ARG A 531 -25.07 -8.71 19.23
CA ARG A 531 -24.63 -7.88 20.36
C ARG A 531 -24.51 -6.39 19.98
N TYR A 532 -24.11 -6.10 18.74
CA TYR A 532 -23.88 -4.74 18.23
C TYR A 532 -24.97 -4.29 17.25
N ARG A 533 -26.07 -5.06 17.12
CA ARG A 533 -27.18 -4.79 16.18
C ARG A 533 -26.74 -4.70 14.73
N ILE A 534 -25.74 -5.50 14.35
CA ILE A 534 -25.26 -5.64 12.97
C ILE A 534 -25.92 -6.87 12.38
N ASP A 535 -26.78 -6.68 11.40
CA ASP A 535 -27.52 -7.79 10.75
C ASP A 535 -26.59 -8.62 9.86
N GLY A 536 -25.53 -8.01 9.31
CA GLY A 536 -24.63 -8.65 8.36
C GLY A 536 -25.27 -8.83 6.98
N GLY A 537 -24.66 -9.68 6.17
CA GLY A 537 -25.15 -9.98 4.83
C GLY A 537 -24.03 -10.31 3.86
N ASP A 538 -24.37 -10.66 2.64
CA ASP A 538 -23.43 -10.98 1.57
C ASP A 538 -23.87 -10.39 0.22
N MET A 539 -22.91 -10.23 -0.68
CA MET A 539 -23.10 -9.71 -2.03
C MET A 539 -22.26 -10.51 -3.04
N PHE A 540 -22.85 -10.76 -4.22
CA PHE A 540 -22.16 -11.28 -5.40
C PHE A 540 -22.30 -10.28 -6.54
N GLY A 541 -21.18 -9.78 -7.05
CA GLY A 541 -21.13 -8.80 -8.13
C GLY A 541 -20.38 -9.31 -9.36
N TRP A 542 -20.72 -8.77 -10.52
CA TRP A 542 -19.98 -8.94 -11.75
C TRP A 542 -19.72 -7.60 -12.42
N THR A 543 -18.71 -7.55 -13.26
CA THR A 543 -18.32 -6.34 -13.97
C THR A 543 -17.81 -6.68 -15.36
N VAL A 544 -18.14 -5.84 -16.34
CA VAL A 544 -17.50 -5.83 -17.65
C VAL A 544 -17.09 -4.40 -17.97
N GLY A 545 -15.88 -4.21 -18.48
CA GLY A 545 -15.37 -2.87 -18.76
C GLY A 545 -14.15 -2.85 -19.66
N GLY A 546 -13.65 -1.64 -19.91
CA GLY A 546 -12.46 -1.39 -20.67
C GLY A 546 -11.70 -0.18 -20.15
N LYS A 547 -10.38 -0.33 -20.03
CA LYS A 547 -9.47 0.72 -19.53
C LYS A 547 -8.46 1.13 -20.58
N LEU A 548 -8.20 2.42 -20.70
CA LEU A 548 -6.94 2.95 -21.27
C LEU A 548 -5.99 3.18 -20.11
N ALA A 549 -4.81 2.60 -20.15
CA ALA A 549 -3.87 2.66 -19.04
C ALA A 549 -2.41 2.66 -19.49
N GLY A 550 -1.56 3.35 -18.74
CA GLY A 550 -0.11 3.43 -19.00
C GLY A 550 0.30 4.61 -19.88
N GLY A 551 -0.65 5.44 -20.32
CA GLY A 551 -0.38 6.70 -21.04
C GLY A 551 -0.65 7.94 -20.16
N HIS A 552 -0.57 9.11 -20.80
CA HIS A 552 -0.94 10.38 -20.16
C HIS A 552 -2.45 10.45 -19.85
N VAL A 553 -3.28 9.88 -20.70
CA VAL A 553 -4.73 9.79 -20.52
C VAL A 553 -5.08 8.39 -20.02
N ASN A 554 -5.73 8.33 -18.86
CA ASN A 554 -6.33 7.11 -18.33
C ASN A 554 -7.84 7.26 -18.42
N PHE A 555 -8.50 6.22 -18.86
CA PHE A 555 -9.95 6.16 -19.00
C PHE A 555 -10.43 4.78 -18.58
N ASP A 556 -11.50 4.73 -17.78
CA ASP A 556 -12.12 3.48 -17.37
C ASP A 556 -13.64 3.62 -17.54
N ILE A 557 -14.23 2.74 -18.31
CA ILE A 557 -15.67 2.64 -18.48
C ILE A 557 -16.10 1.20 -18.27
N GLY A 558 -17.17 1.00 -17.52
CA GLY A 558 -17.69 -0.33 -17.31
C GLY A 558 -19.07 -0.32 -16.72
N TYR A 559 -19.68 -1.48 -16.78
CA TYR A 559 -20.96 -1.77 -16.15
C TYR A 559 -20.79 -2.90 -15.16
N SER A 560 -21.36 -2.74 -13.98
CA SER A 560 -21.38 -3.76 -12.94
C SER A 560 -22.76 -3.92 -12.34
N ASP A 561 -23.09 -5.13 -11.89
CA ASP A 561 -24.38 -5.45 -11.32
C ASP A 561 -24.24 -6.55 -10.26
N ILE A 562 -25.21 -6.64 -9.35
CA ILE A 562 -25.33 -7.71 -8.37
C ILE A 562 -26.19 -8.83 -8.94
N PHE A 563 -25.74 -10.08 -8.83
CA PHE A 563 -26.52 -11.25 -9.24
C PHE A 563 -26.99 -12.14 -8.09
N GLY A 564 -26.56 -11.86 -6.84
CA GLY A 564 -26.94 -12.62 -5.65
C GLY A 564 -26.52 -11.93 -4.35
N GLY A 565 -27.03 -12.45 -3.23
CA GLY A 565 -26.76 -11.95 -1.90
C GLY A 565 -28.02 -11.67 -1.10
N THR A 566 -27.84 -11.14 0.11
CA THR A 566 -28.91 -10.78 1.05
C THR A 566 -29.39 -9.33 0.88
N VAL A 567 -28.76 -8.58 -0.02
CA VAL A 567 -29.00 -7.14 -0.23
C VAL A 567 -30.15 -6.91 -1.20
N ASP A 568 -30.94 -5.87 -0.94
CA ASP A 568 -31.98 -5.43 -1.85
C ASP A 568 -31.38 -4.93 -3.17
N ARG A 569 -31.97 -5.36 -4.30
CA ARG A 569 -31.47 -5.09 -5.65
C ARG A 569 -32.00 -3.79 -6.27
N HIS A 570 -32.70 -2.95 -5.50
CA HIS A 570 -33.27 -1.70 -6.03
C HIS A 570 -32.22 -0.70 -6.53
N ASP A 571 -31.00 -0.79 -6.03
CA ASP A 571 -29.85 0.05 -6.42
C ASP A 571 -28.80 -0.76 -7.21
N SER A 572 -29.20 -1.79 -7.93
CA SER A 572 -28.29 -2.58 -8.75
C SER A 572 -28.16 -1.99 -10.16
N GLY A 573 -26.99 -2.21 -10.78
CA GLY A 573 -26.70 -1.71 -12.13
C GLY A 573 -25.94 -0.38 -12.14
N LEU A 574 -24.64 -0.43 -11.89
CA LEU A 574 -23.74 0.72 -11.90
C LEU A 574 -23.02 0.86 -13.26
N LEU A 575 -23.41 1.84 -14.08
CA LEU A 575 -22.57 2.33 -15.16
C LEU A 575 -21.56 3.32 -14.56
N PHE A 576 -20.28 3.01 -14.62
CA PHE A 576 -19.23 3.89 -14.14
C PHE A 576 -18.33 4.38 -15.26
N VAL A 577 -17.90 5.63 -15.12
CA VAL A 577 -16.95 6.29 -16.01
C VAL A 577 -15.94 7.05 -15.15
N SER A 578 -14.66 6.86 -15.42
CA SER A 578 -13.59 7.61 -14.80
C SER A 578 -12.56 8.00 -15.85
N THR A 579 -12.11 9.24 -15.80
CA THR A 579 -11.05 9.75 -16.67
C THR A 579 -10.01 10.51 -15.85
N SER A 580 -8.76 10.39 -16.21
CA SER A 580 -7.71 11.25 -15.67
C SER A 580 -6.63 11.53 -16.70
N VAL A 581 -6.05 12.73 -16.61
CA VAL A 581 -4.93 13.17 -17.42
C VAL A 581 -3.77 13.48 -16.50
N ARG A 582 -2.58 13.00 -16.84
CA ARG A 582 -1.35 13.14 -16.05
C ARG A 582 -0.21 13.69 -16.89
N TRP A 583 0.55 14.60 -16.29
CA TRP A 583 1.78 15.17 -16.86
C TRP A 583 2.96 15.00 -15.92
#